data_509d61905b4b755b6832a75169fbeca5
#
_entry.id   509d61905b4b755b6832a75169fbeca5
#
_cell.length_a   1.000
_cell.length_b   1.000
_cell.length_c   1.000
_cell.angle_alpha   90.00
_cell.angle_beta   90.00
_cell.angle_gamma   90.00
#
_symmetry.space_group_name_H-M   'P 1'
#
loop_
_entity.id
_entity.type
_entity.pdbx_description
1 polymer ?
#
loop_
_entity_poly.entity_id
_entity_poly.type
_entity_poly.pdbx_seq_one_letter_code
_entity_poly.pdbx_strand_id
1 'polypeptide(L)'
;MGYRSSSRTKLLKVLDSGELRRVGGVRTITVDVRVLVATNRNLDELVRTGRLREDLLHRVDVIRLTLPPLRERPEDIPRFVAHFLARHAPRGVGVKRLTPQALHVLQGYRWPGNVRELANTIERLMILSPGPTINVGDLPENIRARRAAPAPDAPALTLAEVERRHILRVIEGTGRNLTAAARQLGVDRGTLSRKLTQWEGGGPAPGPPCTPS
;
A
#
# COMPACT_ATOMS: atom_id res chain seq x y z
N MET A 1 -30.69 -19.34 -9.28
CA MET A 1 -30.24 -18.66 -8.02
C MET A 1 -30.12 -19.60 -6.80
N GLY A 2 -30.40 -20.89 -6.88
CA GLY A 2 -30.43 -21.85 -5.76
C GLY A 2 -29.11 -22.55 -5.35
N TYR A 3 -28.06 -22.48 -6.15
CA TYR A 3 -26.82 -23.26 -5.90
C TYR A 3 -25.93 -22.74 -4.74
N ARG A 4 -26.01 -21.47 -4.38
CA ARG A 4 -25.12 -20.88 -3.36
C ARG A 4 -25.49 -21.24 -1.91
N SER A 5 -26.73 -21.50 -1.60
CA SER A 5 -27.17 -21.82 -0.23
C SER A 5 -26.81 -23.28 0.15
N SER A 6 -26.96 -24.21 -0.77
CA SER A 6 -26.66 -25.63 -0.57
C SER A 6 -25.17 -25.92 -0.28
N SER A 7 -24.26 -25.16 -0.92
CA SER A 7 -22.82 -25.38 -0.71
C SER A 7 -22.34 -24.89 0.66
N ARG A 8 -22.94 -23.79 1.18
CA ARG A 8 -22.60 -23.25 2.50
C ARG A 8 -23.02 -24.18 3.65
N THR A 9 -24.21 -24.76 3.55
CA THR A 9 -24.69 -25.73 4.54
C THR A 9 -23.84 -27.02 4.56
N LYS A 10 -23.34 -27.43 3.39
CA LYS A 10 -22.41 -28.56 3.30
C LYS A 10 -21.06 -28.25 3.93
N LEU A 11 -20.56 -27.02 3.76
CA LEU A 11 -19.31 -26.58 4.39
C LEU A 11 -19.43 -26.58 5.91
N LEU A 12 -20.51 -26.03 6.46
CA LEU A 12 -20.76 -26.05 7.91
C LEU A 12 -20.75 -27.50 8.44
N LYS A 13 -21.40 -28.44 7.75
CA LYS A 13 -21.41 -29.83 8.17
C LYS A 13 -20.01 -30.46 8.22
N VAL A 14 -19.15 -30.14 7.24
CA VAL A 14 -17.75 -30.59 7.25
C VAL A 14 -16.95 -29.98 8.41
N LEU A 15 -17.18 -28.70 8.68
CA LEU A 15 -16.53 -28.01 9.81
C LEU A 15 -16.97 -28.52 11.17
N ASP A 16 -18.24 -28.96 11.29
CA ASP A 16 -18.82 -29.43 12.56
C ASP A 16 -18.52 -30.87 12.86
N SER A 17 -18.78 -31.77 11.89
CA SER A 17 -18.77 -33.24 12.09
C SER A 17 -17.68 -33.96 11.28
N GLY A 18 -16.94 -33.28 10.43
CA GLY A 18 -16.01 -33.92 9.50
C GLY A 18 -16.71 -34.76 8.41
N GLU A 19 -18.03 -34.62 8.27
CA GLU A 19 -18.81 -35.44 7.33
C GLU A 19 -19.06 -34.72 6.02
N LEU A 20 -18.77 -35.37 4.91
CA LEU A 20 -19.09 -34.89 3.58
C LEU A 20 -19.81 -35.98 2.74
N ARG A 21 -20.55 -35.52 1.73
CA ARG A 21 -21.12 -36.39 0.70
C ARG A 21 -20.64 -35.94 -0.68
N ARG A 22 -20.28 -36.90 -1.52
CA ARG A 22 -19.94 -36.59 -2.93
C ARG A 22 -21.19 -36.03 -3.64
N VAL A 23 -20.97 -35.18 -4.61
CA VAL A 23 -22.04 -34.65 -5.46
C VAL A 23 -22.70 -35.84 -6.20
N GLY A 24 -24.02 -36.00 -6.07
CA GLY A 24 -24.76 -37.12 -6.62
C GLY A 24 -24.66 -38.44 -5.84
N GLY A 25 -23.85 -38.50 -4.77
CA GLY A 25 -23.70 -39.68 -3.95
C GLY A 25 -24.56 -39.64 -2.69
N VAL A 26 -24.99 -40.82 -2.23
CA VAL A 26 -25.75 -41.01 -0.96
C VAL A 26 -24.83 -41.37 0.22
N ARG A 27 -23.62 -41.85 -0.04
CA ARG A 27 -22.70 -42.33 1.00
C ARG A 27 -22.03 -41.15 1.73
N THR A 28 -22.09 -41.16 3.05
CA THR A 28 -21.36 -40.21 3.90
C THR A 28 -19.90 -40.67 4.03
N ILE A 29 -18.97 -39.77 3.96
CA ILE A 29 -17.53 -39.97 4.11
C ILE A 29 -17.08 -39.08 5.28
N THR A 30 -16.40 -39.65 6.26
CA THR A 30 -15.78 -38.92 7.34
C THR A 30 -14.35 -38.52 6.93
N VAL A 31 -13.99 -37.29 7.15
CA VAL A 31 -12.65 -36.72 6.81
C VAL A 31 -12.08 -35.98 8.01
N ASP A 32 -10.78 -36.13 8.21
CA ASP A 32 -10.01 -35.28 9.12
C ASP A 32 -9.28 -34.23 8.27
N VAL A 33 -9.68 -32.97 8.43
CA VAL A 33 -9.17 -31.87 7.60
C VAL A 33 -8.84 -30.64 8.45
N ARG A 34 -7.72 -30.01 8.14
CA ARG A 34 -7.40 -28.67 8.64
C ARG A 34 -7.88 -27.63 7.65
N VAL A 35 -8.79 -26.77 8.08
CA VAL A 35 -9.37 -25.74 7.24
C VAL A 35 -8.63 -24.42 7.43
N LEU A 36 -8.20 -23.82 6.34
CA LEU A 36 -7.58 -22.50 6.27
C LEU A 36 -8.44 -21.63 5.37
N VAL A 37 -8.88 -20.51 5.89
CA VAL A 37 -9.70 -19.51 5.16
C VAL A 37 -8.91 -18.24 4.99
N ALA A 38 -8.94 -17.65 3.80
CA ALA A 38 -8.31 -16.37 3.52
C ALA A 38 -9.28 -15.43 2.84
N THR A 39 -9.27 -14.16 3.23
CA THR A 39 -10.06 -13.11 2.62
C THR A 39 -9.32 -11.77 2.72
N ASN A 40 -9.54 -10.90 1.75
CA ASN A 40 -9.12 -9.50 1.80
C ASN A 40 -10.27 -8.55 2.17
N ARG A 41 -11.43 -9.09 2.55
CA ARG A 41 -12.62 -8.31 2.92
C ARG A 41 -12.76 -8.21 4.42
N ASN A 42 -13.38 -7.12 4.88
CA ASN A 42 -13.79 -6.99 6.28
C ASN A 42 -14.90 -8.00 6.58
N LEU A 43 -14.65 -8.94 7.51
CA LEU A 43 -15.58 -10.01 7.87
C LEU A 43 -16.82 -9.46 8.56
N ASP A 44 -16.68 -8.45 9.43
CA ASP A 44 -17.78 -7.85 10.18
C ASP A 44 -18.75 -7.12 9.22
N GLU A 45 -18.21 -6.46 8.19
CA GLU A 45 -19.02 -5.86 7.13
C GLU A 45 -19.75 -6.91 6.29
N LEU A 46 -19.13 -8.05 6.01
CA LEU A 46 -19.76 -9.15 5.28
C LEU A 46 -20.95 -9.75 6.06
N VAL A 47 -20.84 -9.86 7.39
CA VAL A 47 -21.92 -10.30 8.26
C VAL A 47 -23.02 -9.25 8.27
N ARG A 48 -22.72 -7.98 8.52
CA ARG A 48 -23.68 -6.87 8.55
C ARG A 48 -24.47 -6.73 7.25
N THR A 49 -23.84 -7.02 6.11
CA THR A 49 -24.48 -6.98 4.78
C THR A 49 -25.16 -8.29 4.37
N GLY A 50 -25.22 -9.29 5.24
CA GLY A 50 -25.83 -10.60 4.97
C GLY A 50 -25.09 -11.44 3.93
N ARG A 51 -23.87 -11.05 3.55
CA ARG A 51 -23.03 -11.78 2.58
C ARG A 51 -22.30 -12.95 3.21
N LEU A 52 -22.07 -12.92 4.52
CA LEU A 52 -21.54 -13.99 5.34
C LEU A 52 -22.49 -14.23 6.50
N ARG A 53 -22.77 -15.51 6.80
CA ARG A 53 -23.58 -15.88 7.97
C ARG A 53 -22.70 -15.83 9.22
N GLU A 54 -23.26 -15.37 10.30
CA GLU A 54 -22.58 -15.24 11.59
C GLU A 54 -22.16 -16.62 12.14
N ASP A 55 -23.01 -17.65 11.99
CA ASP A 55 -22.70 -19.01 12.40
C ASP A 55 -21.45 -19.58 11.68
N LEU A 56 -21.31 -19.29 10.38
CA LEU A 56 -20.13 -19.68 9.62
C LEU A 56 -18.89 -18.89 10.06
N LEU A 57 -19.03 -17.60 10.35
CA LEU A 57 -17.92 -16.79 10.85
C LEU A 57 -17.38 -17.39 12.15
N HIS A 58 -18.22 -17.67 13.12
CA HIS A 58 -17.81 -18.24 14.42
C HIS A 58 -17.11 -19.60 14.31
N ARG A 59 -17.42 -20.39 13.27
CA ARG A 59 -16.77 -21.67 13.03
C ARG A 59 -15.40 -21.57 12.36
N VAL A 60 -15.17 -20.56 11.53
CA VAL A 60 -13.91 -20.43 10.80
C VAL A 60 -12.93 -19.45 11.46
N ASP A 61 -13.43 -18.51 12.27
CA ASP A 61 -12.64 -17.45 12.91
C ASP A 61 -12.17 -17.82 14.32
N VAL A 62 -11.62 -19.04 14.47
CA VAL A 62 -11.04 -19.51 15.73
C VAL A 62 -9.68 -18.83 16.00
N ILE A 63 -8.87 -18.70 14.95
CA ILE A 63 -7.57 -18.02 15.02
C ILE A 63 -7.49 -17.05 13.83
N ARG A 64 -7.51 -15.76 14.12
CA ARG A 64 -7.41 -14.69 13.11
C ARG A 64 -5.97 -14.23 12.98
N LEU A 65 -5.40 -14.38 11.78
CA LEU A 65 -4.09 -13.86 11.44
C LEU A 65 -4.25 -12.72 10.43
N THR A 66 -3.88 -11.53 10.82
CA THR A 66 -3.90 -10.36 9.93
C THR A 66 -2.51 -10.16 9.34
N LEU A 67 -2.41 -10.25 8.02
CA LEU A 67 -1.16 -9.96 7.31
C LEU A 67 -1.09 -8.46 6.99
N PRO A 68 -0.07 -7.74 7.51
CA PRO A 68 0.10 -6.34 7.18
C PRO A 68 0.40 -6.18 5.68
N PRO A 69 -0.09 -5.10 5.04
CA PRO A 69 0.22 -4.82 3.64
C PRO A 69 1.72 -4.49 3.48
N LEU A 70 2.22 -4.66 2.24
CA LEU A 70 3.65 -4.51 1.95
C LEU A 70 4.20 -3.10 2.26
N ARG A 71 3.37 -2.06 2.16
CA ARG A 71 3.72 -0.68 2.54
C ARG A 71 4.07 -0.50 4.02
N GLU A 72 3.62 -1.40 4.89
CA GLU A 72 3.88 -1.39 6.34
C GLU A 72 5.13 -2.23 6.72
N ARG A 73 5.74 -2.90 5.72
CA ARG A 73 6.97 -3.71 5.90
C ARG A 73 7.94 -3.52 4.73
N PRO A 74 8.39 -2.28 4.48
CA PRO A 74 9.32 -1.97 3.38
C PRO A 74 10.67 -2.67 3.50
N GLU A 75 11.05 -3.09 4.71
CA GLU A 75 12.25 -3.88 5.02
C GLU A 75 12.21 -5.29 4.41
N ASP A 76 11.04 -5.83 4.11
CA ASP A 76 10.90 -7.14 3.45
C ASP A 76 11.09 -7.06 1.93
N ILE A 77 10.95 -5.86 1.33
CA ILE A 77 11.03 -5.67 -0.12
C ILE A 77 12.34 -6.20 -0.70
N PRO A 78 13.54 -5.95 -0.13
CA PRO A 78 14.78 -6.49 -0.66
C PRO A 78 14.79 -8.02 -0.73
N ARG A 79 14.22 -8.71 0.25
CA ARG A 79 14.12 -10.18 0.29
C ARG A 79 13.19 -10.70 -0.80
N PHE A 80 12.02 -10.07 -0.97
CA PHE A 80 11.10 -10.41 -2.06
C PHE A 80 11.72 -10.17 -3.43
N VAL A 81 12.40 -9.05 -3.62
CA VAL A 81 13.09 -8.72 -4.87
C VAL A 81 14.13 -9.79 -5.20
N ALA A 82 15.01 -10.14 -4.25
CA ALA A 82 16.01 -11.19 -4.43
C ALA A 82 15.38 -12.55 -4.79
N HIS A 83 14.29 -12.91 -4.08
CA HIS A 83 13.55 -14.14 -4.36
C HIS A 83 12.96 -14.15 -5.78
N PHE A 84 12.30 -13.07 -6.21
CA PHE A 84 11.68 -13.02 -7.53
C PHE A 84 12.69 -12.93 -8.66
N LEU A 85 13.81 -12.22 -8.48
CA LEU A 85 14.91 -12.21 -9.44
C LEU A 85 15.47 -13.61 -9.65
N ALA A 86 15.72 -14.36 -8.58
CA ALA A 86 16.21 -15.72 -8.66
C ALA A 86 15.18 -16.67 -9.31
N ARG A 87 13.89 -16.51 -8.96
CA ARG A 87 12.81 -17.35 -9.50
C ARG A 87 12.57 -17.17 -10.99
N HIS A 88 12.69 -15.92 -11.48
CA HIS A 88 12.44 -15.57 -12.89
C HIS A 88 13.72 -15.54 -13.73
N ALA A 89 14.87 -15.89 -13.16
CA ALA A 89 16.12 -15.98 -13.92
C ALA A 89 16.01 -17.10 -14.97
N PRO A 90 16.28 -16.83 -16.25
CA PRO A 90 16.32 -17.86 -17.28
C PRO A 90 17.44 -18.87 -16.96
N ARG A 91 17.20 -20.16 -17.26
CA ARG A 91 18.22 -21.21 -17.05
C ARG A 91 19.47 -20.89 -17.88
N GLY A 92 20.62 -20.86 -17.23
CA GLY A 92 21.92 -20.60 -17.90
C GLY A 92 22.24 -19.11 -18.11
N VAL A 93 21.36 -18.19 -17.74
CA VAL A 93 21.61 -16.74 -17.77
C VAL A 93 21.76 -16.25 -16.33
N GLY A 94 22.75 -15.41 -16.07
CA GLY A 94 23.00 -14.85 -14.72
C GLY A 94 21.78 -14.08 -14.20
N VAL A 95 21.57 -14.11 -12.89
CA VAL A 95 20.50 -13.35 -12.21
C VAL A 95 20.80 -11.86 -12.37
N LYS A 96 19.84 -11.09 -12.89
CA LYS A 96 19.95 -9.63 -12.94
C LYS A 96 20.02 -9.04 -11.53
N ARG A 97 20.64 -7.89 -11.39
CA ARG A 97 20.80 -7.17 -10.12
C ARG A 97 20.10 -5.82 -10.18
N LEU A 98 19.46 -5.42 -9.09
CA LEU A 98 18.99 -4.06 -8.96
C LEU A 98 20.10 -3.16 -8.42
N THR A 99 20.15 -1.91 -8.92
CA THR A 99 20.98 -0.88 -8.28
C THR A 99 20.37 -0.50 -6.91
N PRO A 100 21.20 -0.05 -5.95
CA PRO A 100 20.72 0.42 -4.66
C PRO A 100 19.66 1.54 -4.80
N GLN A 101 19.82 2.42 -5.80
CA GLN A 101 18.88 3.48 -6.10
C GLN A 101 17.53 2.93 -6.58
N ALA A 102 17.52 1.94 -7.46
CA ALA A 102 16.30 1.28 -7.92
C ALA A 102 15.58 0.56 -6.78
N LEU A 103 16.34 -0.14 -5.92
CA LEU A 103 15.79 -0.80 -4.75
C LEU A 103 15.14 0.22 -3.77
N HIS A 104 15.80 1.35 -3.53
CA HIS A 104 15.26 2.41 -2.67
C HIS A 104 13.95 2.98 -3.22
N VAL A 105 13.81 3.13 -4.54
CA VAL A 105 12.55 3.56 -5.17
C VAL A 105 11.45 2.52 -4.95
N LEU A 106 11.76 1.22 -5.08
CA LEU A 106 10.80 0.15 -4.82
C LEU A 106 10.34 0.12 -3.35
N GLN A 107 11.24 0.36 -2.39
CA GLN A 107 10.92 0.44 -0.97
C GLN A 107 9.98 1.62 -0.63
N GLY A 108 10.09 2.73 -1.34
CA GLY A 108 9.24 3.90 -1.16
C GLY A 108 7.88 3.81 -1.87
N TYR A 109 7.63 2.79 -2.68
CA TYR A 109 6.36 2.65 -3.38
C TYR A 109 5.31 1.97 -2.50
N ARG A 110 4.03 2.32 -2.64
CA ARG A 110 2.95 1.87 -1.75
C ARG A 110 2.45 0.45 -1.97
N TRP A 111 2.72 -0.11 -3.13
CA TRP A 111 2.32 -1.48 -3.50
C TRP A 111 0.84 -1.78 -3.26
N PRO A 112 -0.12 -1.10 -3.92
CA PRO A 112 -1.54 -1.36 -3.72
C PRO A 112 -1.92 -2.83 -4.00
N GLY A 113 -1.23 -3.49 -4.94
CA GLY A 113 -1.34 -4.93 -5.20
C GLY A 113 -0.42 -5.81 -4.35
N ASN A 114 0.24 -5.22 -3.34
CA ASN A 114 1.13 -5.90 -2.40
C ASN A 114 2.21 -6.75 -3.11
N VAL A 115 2.51 -7.92 -2.55
CA VAL A 115 3.55 -8.84 -3.05
C VAL A 115 3.27 -9.31 -4.49
N ARG A 116 1.98 -9.42 -4.89
CA ARG A 116 1.63 -9.83 -6.26
C ARG A 116 2.02 -8.76 -7.29
N GLU A 117 1.80 -7.50 -6.99
CA GLU A 117 2.22 -6.39 -7.86
C GLU A 117 3.74 -6.30 -7.93
N LEU A 118 4.44 -6.46 -6.81
CA LEU A 118 5.90 -6.52 -6.77
C LEU A 118 6.43 -7.67 -7.64
N ALA A 119 5.90 -8.88 -7.50
CA ALA A 119 6.29 -10.05 -8.28
C ALA A 119 6.16 -9.80 -9.80
N ASN A 120 4.98 -9.31 -10.24
CA ASN A 120 4.72 -8.99 -11.64
C ASN A 120 5.65 -7.87 -12.15
N THR A 121 5.96 -6.89 -11.30
CA THR A 121 6.89 -5.81 -11.65
C THR A 121 8.30 -6.35 -11.87
N ILE A 122 8.80 -7.21 -10.98
CA ILE A 122 10.12 -7.81 -11.12
C ILE A 122 10.19 -8.72 -12.34
N GLU A 123 9.15 -9.54 -12.60
CA GLU A 123 9.06 -10.37 -13.79
C GLU A 123 9.14 -9.51 -15.07
N ARG A 124 8.38 -8.42 -15.14
CA ARG A 124 8.43 -7.47 -16.25
C ARG A 124 9.82 -6.85 -16.43
N LEU A 125 10.49 -6.47 -15.34
CA LEU A 125 11.84 -5.91 -15.38
C LEU A 125 12.87 -6.95 -15.87
N MET A 126 12.72 -8.20 -15.48
CA MET A 126 13.58 -9.30 -15.97
C MET A 126 13.49 -9.46 -17.49
N ILE A 127 12.31 -9.24 -18.08
CA ILE A 127 12.08 -9.38 -19.52
C ILE A 127 12.56 -8.13 -20.27
N LEU A 128 12.19 -6.92 -19.80
CA LEU A 128 12.31 -5.69 -20.56
C LEU A 128 13.65 -4.95 -20.36
N SER A 129 14.33 -5.13 -19.23
CA SER A 129 15.62 -4.45 -19.03
C SER A 129 16.70 -5.02 -19.93
N PRO A 130 17.44 -4.19 -20.69
CA PRO A 130 18.36 -4.69 -21.72
C PRO A 130 19.65 -5.31 -21.15
N GLY A 131 20.04 -4.98 -19.92
CA GLY A 131 21.31 -5.36 -19.34
C GLY A 131 21.21 -6.30 -18.12
N PRO A 132 22.34 -6.69 -17.54
CA PRO A 132 22.40 -7.50 -16.32
C PRO A 132 22.02 -6.72 -15.05
N THR A 133 21.95 -5.38 -15.16
CA THR A 133 21.66 -4.49 -14.03
C THR A 133 20.39 -3.68 -14.33
N ILE A 134 19.46 -3.69 -13.39
CA ILE A 134 18.21 -2.94 -13.44
C ILE A 134 18.40 -1.61 -12.72
N ASN A 135 18.24 -0.51 -13.46
CA ASN A 135 18.40 0.85 -12.98
C ASN A 135 17.05 1.52 -12.70
N VAL A 136 17.06 2.71 -12.10
CA VAL A 136 15.84 3.50 -11.86
C VAL A 136 15.10 3.80 -13.17
N GLY A 137 15.83 4.01 -14.28
CA GLY A 137 15.24 4.24 -15.61
C GLY A 137 14.39 3.10 -16.15
N ASP A 138 14.72 1.87 -15.75
CA ASP A 138 14.00 0.65 -16.19
C ASP A 138 12.68 0.45 -15.44
N LEU A 139 12.52 1.10 -14.26
CA LEU A 139 11.31 0.98 -13.45
C LEU A 139 10.12 1.61 -14.17
N PRO A 140 8.91 1.05 -14.03
CA PRO A 140 7.68 1.63 -14.55
C PRO A 140 7.48 3.07 -14.07
N GLU A 141 6.93 3.92 -14.93
CA GLU A 141 6.77 5.34 -14.67
C GLU A 141 5.89 5.62 -13.43
N ASN A 142 4.83 4.84 -13.23
CA ASN A 142 3.96 4.95 -12.06
C ASN A 142 4.71 4.69 -10.73
N ILE A 143 5.79 3.91 -10.75
CA ILE A 143 6.64 3.64 -9.58
C ILE A 143 7.66 4.77 -9.42
N ARG A 144 8.24 5.27 -10.53
CA ARG A 144 9.19 6.39 -10.51
C ARG A 144 8.54 7.71 -10.09
N ALA A 145 7.39 8.04 -10.68
CA ALA A 145 6.69 9.32 -10.47
C ALA A 145 6.12 9.47 -9.05
N ARG A 146 5.73 8.37 -8.41
CA ARG A 146 5.06 8.40 -7.11
C ARG A 146 5.96 8.66 -5.90
N ARG A 147 7.27 8.79 -6.11
CA ARG A 147 8.20 9.32 -5.08
C ARG A 147 7.88 10.79 -4.69
N ALA A 148 7.11 11.50 -5.53
CA ALA A 148 6.76 12.91 -5.33
C ALA A 148 5.35 13.17 -4.78
N ALA A 149 4.48 12.15 -4.67
CA ALA A 149 3.12 12.35 -4.19
C ALA A 149 3.03 12.09 -2.67
N PRO A 150 2.52 13.05 -1.87
CA PRO A 150 2.18 12.81 -0.48
C PRO A 150 1.13 11.70 -0.39
N ALA A 151 1.18 10.92 0.72
CA ALA A 151 0.23 9.85 1.01
C ALA A 151 -1.22 10.37 0.92
N PRO A 152 -2.18 9.67 0.26
CA PRO A 152 -3.59 10.06 0.31
C PRO A 152 -4.19 10.00 1.72
N ASP A 153 -3.51 9.32 2.68
CA ASP A 153 -3.87 9.29 4.10
C ASP A 153 -3.06 10.26 4.97
N ALA A 154 -2.21 11.12 4.37
CA ALA A 154 -1.69 12.27 5.12
C ALA A 154 -2.91 13.18 5.42
N PRO A 155 -3.09 13.62 6.70
CA PRO A 155 -4.15 14.56 7.02
C PRO A 155 -4.09 15.70 6.02
N ALA A 156 -5.26 16.05 5.48
CA ALA A 156 -5.34 17.11 4.48
C ALA A 156 -4.66 18.36 5.07
N LEU A 157 -3.49 18.69 4.53
CA LEU A 157 -2.77 19.87 4.98
C LEU A 157 -3.62 21.10 4.66
N THR A 158 -3.77 21.97 5.61
CA THR A 158 -4.38 23.28 5.36
C THR A 158 -3.58 24.03 4.29
N LEU A 159 -4.24 24.95 3.58
CA LEU A 159 -3.57 25.76 2.56
C LEU A 159 -2.34 26.50 3.15
N ALA A 160 -2.44 26.93 4.40
CA ALA A 160 -1.34 27.58 5.13
C ALA A 160 -0.14 26.65 5.36
N GLU A 161 -0.39 25.37 5.67
CA GLU A 161 0.68 24.38 5.85
C GLU A 161 1.35 23.99 4.54
N VAL A 162 0.58 23.89 3.45
CA VAL A 162 1.12 23.65 2.10
C VAL A 162 1.99 24.82 1.67
N GLU A 163 1.51 26.04 1.84
CA GLU A 163 2.22 27.28 1.54
C GLU A 163 3.52 27.36 2.34
N ARG A 164 3.47 27.15 3.66
CA ARG A 164 4.64 27.14 4.54
C ARG A 164 5.68 26.12 4.08
N ARG A 165 5.29 24.90 3.81
CA ARG A 165 6.18 23.82 3.36
C ARG A 165 6.81 24.14 2.00
N HIS A 166 6.06 24.73 1.09
CA HIS A 166 6.55 25.12 -0.22
C HIS A 166 7.60 26.26 -0.12
N ILE A 167 7.30 27.28 0.65
CA ILE A 167 8.20 28.40 0.89
C ILE A 167 9.52 27.93 1.52
N LEU A 168 9.46 27.12 2.57
CA LEU A 168 10.67 26.60 3.25
C LEU A 168 11.54 25.79 2.29
N ARG A 169 10.94 24.93 1.46
CA ARG A 169 11.67 24.14 0.45
C ARG A 169 12.39 25.00 -0.57
N VAL A 170 11.76 26.07 -1.04
CA VAL A 170 12.39 27.00 -2.01
C VAL A 170 13.54 27.79 -1.36
N ILE A 171 13.38 28.19 -0.10
CA ILE A 171 14.45 28.90 0.65
C ILE A 171 15.66 27.97 0.85
N GLU A 172 15.45 26.71 1.22
CA GLU A 172 16.53 25.72 1.34
C GLU A 172 17.23 25.49 -0.01
N GLY A 173 16.45 25.31 -1.08
CA GLY A 173 16.98 25.11 -2.45
C GLY A 173 17.76 26.31 -2.99
N THR A 174 17.51 27.51 -2.49
CA THR A 174 18.23 28.76 -2.88
C THR A 174 19.37 29.11 -1.92
N GLY A 175 19.81 28.20 -1.06
CA GLY A 175 20.88 28.44 -0.10
C GLY A 175 20.56 29.54 0.92
N ARG A 176 19.27 29.67 1.32
CA ARG A 176 18.74 30.72 2.21
C ARG A 176 18.83 32.13 1.65
N ASN A 177 18.99 32.30 0.35
CA ASN A 177 18.94 33.59 -0.30
C ASN A 177 17.49 34.04 -0.51
N LEU A 178 17.00 34.93 0.39
CA LEU A 178 15.61 35.41 0.39
C LEU A 178 15.24 36.17 -0.89
N THR A 179 16.17 36.86 -1.51
CA THR A 179 15.92 37.60 -2.76
C THR A 179 15.70 36.62 -3.94
N ALA A 180 16.54 35.59 -4.03
CA ALA A 180 16.39 34.54 -5.04
C ALA A 180 15.11 33.72 -4.81
N ALA A 181 14.81 33.36 -3.56
CA ALA A 181 13.59 32.62 -3.17
C ALA A 181 12.32 33.44 -3.50
N ALA A 182 12.30 34.75 -3.19
CA ALA A 182 11.16 35.62 -3.49
C ALA A 182 10.89 35.72 -5.00
N ARG A 183 11.95 35.82 -5.81
CA ARG A 183 11.84 35.82 -7.28
C ARG A 183 11.27 34.51 -7.80
N GLN A 184 11.73 33.37 -7.26
CA GLN A 184 11.27 32.02 -7.67
C GLN A 184 9.82 31.74 -7.25
N LEU A 185 9.41 32.29 -6.10
CA LEU A 185 8.05 32.19 -5.60
C LEU A 185 7.05 33.16 -6.20
N GLY A 186 7.53 34.14 -6.96
CA GLY A 186 6.71 35.20 -7.54
C GLY A 186 6.11 36.17 -6.50
N VAL A 187 6.76 36.32 -5.34
CA VAL A 187 6.31 37.21 -4.24
C VAL A 187 7.34 38.28 -3.92
N ASP A 188 6.89 39.36 -3.27
CA ASP A 188 7.81 40.37 -2.78
C ASP A 188 8.66 39.87 -1.62
N ARG A 189 9.93 40.34 -1.55
CA ARG A 189 10.87 39.95 -0.48
C ARG A 189 10.38 40.32 0.91
N GLY A 190 9.69 41.45 1.06
CA GLY A 190 9.12 41.88 2.34
C GLY A 190 7.98 40.96 2.80
N THR A 191 7.15 40.51 1.87
CA THR A 191 6.09 39.54 2.14
C THR A 191 6.68 38.22 2.61
N LEU A 192 7.74 37.71 1.96
CA LEU A 192 8.42 36.49 2.34
C LEU A 192 9.06 36.60 3.73
N SER A 193 9.75 37.68 4.01
CA SER A 193 10.39 37.97 5.31
C SER A 193 9.36 38.03 6.44
N ARG A 194 8.23 38.73 6.24
CA ARG A 194 7.16 38.84 7.23
C ARG A 194 6.53 37.46 7.56
N LYS A 195 6.30 36.61 6.55
CA LYS A 195 5.80 35.26 6.77
C LYS A 195 6.77 34.40 7.56
N LEU A 196 8.06 34.49 7.30
CA LEU A 196 9.07 33.74 8.06
C LEU A 196 9.10 34.20 9.52
N THR A 197 9.11 35.49 9.79
CA THR A 197 9.08 36.03 11.15
C THR A 197 7.80 35.57 11.90
N GLN A 198 6.65 35.55 11.22
CA GLN A 198 5.40 35.07 11.81
C GLN A 198 5.47 33.58 12.19
N TRP A 199 6.18 32.77 11.43
CA TRP A 199 6.30 31.33 11.72
C TRP A 199 7.40 31.00 12.73
N GLU A 200 8.45 31.82 12.84
CA GLU A 200 9.51 31.70 13.85
C GLU A 200 9.07 32.24 15.22
N GLY A 201 8.13 33.17 15.24
CA GLY A 201 7.65 33.84 16.45
C GLY A 201 6.52 33.08 17.21
N GLY A 202 6.18 31.85 16.84
CA GLY A 202 5.37 30.90 17.66
C GLY A 202 4.10 31.45 18.30
N GLY A 203 3.22 32.18 17.56
CA GLY A 203 1.89 32.60 18.05
C GLY A 203 0.77 31.67 17.52
N PRO A 204 -0.27 31.34 18.34
CA PRO A 204 -1.38 30.50 17.90
C PRO A 204 -2.19 31.17 16.78
N ALA A 205 -2.66 30.34 15.85
CA ALA A 205 -3.54 30.78 14.76
C ALA A 205 -4.76 31.53 15.30
N PRO A 206 -5.20 32.66 14.68
CA PRO A 206 -6.46 33.29 15.04
C PRO A 206 -7.61 32.31 14.75
N GLY A 207 -8.41 32.05 15.78
CA GLY A 207 -9.64 31.24 15.68
C GLY A 207 -10.64 31.84 14.70
N PRO A 208 -11.59 31.03 14.20
CA PRO A 208 -12.59 31.48 13.24
C PRO A 208 -13.46 32.61 13.86
N PRO A 209 -13.90 33.59 13.05
CA PRO A 209 -14.75 34.66 13.56
C PRO A 209 -16.09 34.10 14.04
N CYS A 210 -16.46 34.45 15.26
CA CYS A 210 -17.78 34.22 15.81
C CYS A 210 -18.83 34.90 14.92
N THR A 211 -19.75 34.15 14.37
CA THR A 211 -20.99 34.69 13.82
C THR A 211 -21.93 35.08 14.96
N PRO A 212 -22.40 36.31 15.03
CA PRO A 212 -23.47 36.65 15.96
C PRO A 212 -24.81 36.09 15.48
N SER A 213 -25.67 35.78 16.45
CA SER A 213 -27.02 35.24 16.42
C SER A 213 -27.93 35.77 15.35
#